data_0c43b2af33eb8aa55accde99dae53c30
#
_entry.id   0c43b2af33eb8aa55accde99dae53c30
#
_cell.length_a   1.000
_cell.length_b   1.000
_cell.length_c   1.000
_cell.angle_alpha   90.00
_cell.angle_beta   90.00
_cell.angle_gamma   90.00
#
_symmetry.space_group_name_H-M   'P 1'
#
loop_
_entity.id
_entity.type
_entity.pdbx_description
1 polymer ?
#
loop_
_entity_poly.entity_id
_entity_poly.type
_entity_poly.pdbx_seq_one_letter_code
_entity_poly.pdbx_strand_id
1 'polypeptide(L)'
;QIFGSSNVTVMIQAVKIGKRYFISKSNGRDLVKIDPVTWAKKVEEFGAGEIVITSVNNEGLRKGFDISLTKKIVEKVSIPVIAHGGAGNPKQIYDVIRHTKVSGVGLASMLHYDAIKFLPKVKTKIGNTTFLESVKKRLKEKNTIKQIKSFLKKKNIKIRNEK
;
A
#
# COMPACT_ATOMS: atom_id res chain seq x y z
N GLN A 1 -16.91 -23.35 7.82
CA GLN A 1 -15.72 -22.85 7.08
C GLN A 1 -15.83 -23.30 5.62
N ILE A 2 -16.37 -22.44 4.74
CA ILE A 2 -16.61 -22.82 3.33
C ILE A 2 -15.33 -22.62 2.49
N PHE A 3 -14.48 -21.63 2.81
CA PHE A 3 -13.36 -21.22 1.93
C PHE A 3 -11.96 -21.45 2.49
N GLY A 4 -11.79 -21.80 3.75
CA GLY A 4 -10.51 -21.85 4.42
C GLY A 4 -9.90 -20.45 4.65
N SER A 5 -9.13 -20.27 5.71
CA SER A 5 -8.56 -18.98 6.11
C SER A 5 -7.58 -18.41 5.08
N SER A 6 -6.78 -19.23 4.41
CA SER A 6 -5.81 -18.79 3.40
C SER A 6 -6.42 -18.04 2.20
N ASN A 7 -7.73 -18.16 2.00
CA ASN A 7 -8.46 -17.50 0.92
C ASN A 7 -9.15 -16.20 1.36
N VAL A 8 -8.97 -15.77 2.60
CA VAL A 8 -9.59 -14.56 3.14
C VAL A 8 -8.53 -13.51 3.44
N THR A 9 -8.46 -12.48 2.60
CA THR A 9 -7.64 -11.29 2.83
C THR A 9 -8.51 -10.15 3.35
N VAL A 10 -8.13 -9.55 4.47
CA VAL A 10 -8.85 -8.41 5.06
C VAL A 10 -8.06 -7.13 4.92
N MET A 11 -8.67 -6.11 4.30
CA MET A 11 -8.08 -4.77 4.23
C MET A 11 -8.51 -3.94 5.43
N ILE A 12 -7.53 -3.43 6.17
CA ILE A 12 -7.72 -2.49 7.28
C ILE A 12 -7.24 -1.12 6.83
N GLN A 13 -8.16 -0.15 6.81
CA GLN A 13 -7.82 1.25 6.58
C GLN A 13 -7.61 1.94 7.92
N ALA A 14 -6.49 2.63 8.09
CA ALA A 14 -6.14 3.33 9.30
C ALA A 14 -5.83 4.80 9.04
N VAL A 15 -6.37 5.66 9.89
CA VAL A 15 -6.14 7.11 9.90
C VAL A 15 -5.36 7.48 11.14
N LYS A 16 -4.34 8.30 10.99
CA LYS A 16 -3.57 8.89 12.10
C LYS A 16 -4.16 10.25 12.46
N ILE A 17 -4.56 10.41 13.72
CA ILE A 17 -5.03 11.66 14.30
C ILE A 17 -4.17 11.98 15.52
N GLY A 18 -3.39 13.05 15.42
CA GLY A 18 -2.36 13.35 16.43
C GLY A 18 -1.37 12.20 16.58
N LYS A 19 -1.27 11.62 17.77
CA LYS A 19 -0.36 10.50 18.06
C LYS A 19 -1.03 9.12 17.97
N ARG A 20 -2.33 9.04 17.70
CA ARG A 20 -3.11 7.79 17.70
C ARG A 20 -3.53 7.38 16.31
N TYR A 21 -3.72 6.08 16.13
CA TYR A 21 -4.33 5.51 14.93
C TYR A 21 -5.74 5.03 15.24
N PHE A 22 -6.61 5.16 14.26
CA PHE A 22 -7.99 4.71 14.32
C PHE A 22 -8.34 3.99 13.02
N ILE A 23 -9.23 3.01 13.09
CA ILE A 23 -9.80 2.40 11.90
C ILE A 23 -10.66 3.43 11.19
N SER A 24 -10.61 3.42 9.87
CA SER A 24 -11.57 4.13 9.05
C SER A 24 -12.28 3.19 8.09
N LYS A 25 -13.47 3.58 7.68
CA LYS A 25 -14.26 2.95 6.63
C LYS A 25 -14.68 4.00 5.61
N SER A 26 -15.34 3.57 4.53
CA SER A 26 -15.80 4.48 3.47
C SER A 26 -14.67 5.34 2.89
N ASN A 27 -13.49 4.74 2.65
CA ASN A 27 -12.30 5.43 2.15
C ASN A 27 -11.84 6.61 3.01
N GLY A 28 -11.80 6.40 4.32
CA GLY A 28 -11.32 7.41 5.27
C GLY A 28 -12.35 8.44 5.73
N ARG A 29 -13.59 8.34 5.26
CA ARG A 29 -14.66 9.32 5.61
C ARG A 29 -15.23 9.08 7.01
N ASP A 30 -15.42 7.81 7.35
CA ASP A 30 -16.02 7.43 8.62
C ASP A 30 -14.96 6.91 9.57
N LEU A 31 -14.80 7.56 10.71
CA LEU A 31 -13.88 7.16 11.75
C LEU A 31 -14.53 6.16 12.71
N VAL A 32 -13.85 5.06 12.96
CA VAL A 32 -14.22 4.09 13.98
C VAL A 32 -13.19 4.17 15.11
N LYS A 33 -13.63 4.47 16.33
CA LYS A 33 -12.74 4.62 17.50
C LYS A 33 -12.20 3.28 18.00
N ILE A 34 -11.61 2.50 17.10
CA ILE A 34 -10.95 1.22 17.37
C ILE A 34 -9.48 1.35 16.94
N ASP A 35 -8.57 0.89 17.76
CA ASP A 35 -7.16 0.83 17.43
C ASP A 35 -6.91 -0.24 16.34
N PRO A 36 -6.24 0.10 15.23
CA PRO A 36 -6.02 -0.84 14.13
C PRO A 36 -5.16 -2.05 14.52
N VAL A 37 -4.29 -1.94 15.50
CA VAL A 37 -3.46 -3.06 15.98
C VAL A 37 -4.33 -4.08 16.74
N THR A 38 -5.19 -3.59 17.62
CA THR A 38 -6.17 -4.44 18.31
C THR A 38 -7.14 -5.09 17.33
N TRP A 39 -7.58 -4.35 16.32
CA TRP A 39 -8.46 -4.89 15.29
C TRP A 39 -7.79 -5.93 14.40
N ALA A 40 -6.53 -5.74 14.03
CA ALA A 40 -5.77 -6.71 13.26
C ALA A 40 -5.68 -8.07 13.99
N LYS A 41 -5.51 -8.06 15.33
CA LYS A 41 -5.52 -9.28 16.12
C LYS A 41 -6.88 -9.99 16.09
N LYS A 42 -7.97 -9.24 16.23
CA LYS A 42 -9.33 -9.80 16.12
C LYS A 42 -9.61 -10.38 14.73
N VAL A 43 -9.15 -9.71 13.68
CA VAL A 43 -9.29 -10.17 12.28
C VAL A 43 -8.58 -11.51 12.09
N GLU A 44 -7.39 -11.68 12.64
CA GLU A 44 -6.67 -12.96 12.67
C GLU A 44 -7.45 -14.03 13.44
N GLU A 45 -7.97 -13.71 14.63
CA GLU A 45 -8.79 -14.61 15.46
C GLU A 45 -10.08 -15.05 14.74
N PHE A 46 -10.68 -14.21 13.91
CA PHE A 46 -11.83 -14.52 13.07
C PHE A 46 -11.48 -15.39 11.86
N GLY A 47 -10.21 -15.71 11.65
CA GLY A 47 -9.75 -16.65 10.64
C GLY A 47 -9.34 -16.00 9.32
N ALA A 48 -8.98 -14.73 9.30
CA ALA A 48 -8.32 -14.15 8.13
C ALA A 48 -6.94 -14.78 7.91
N GLY A 49 -6.58 -15.03 6.64
CA GLY A 49 -5.29 -15.58 6.25
C GLY A 49 -4.27 -14.53 5.89
N GLU A 50 -4.69 -13.30 5.64
CA GLU A 50 -3.80 -12.19 5.27
C GLU A 50 -4.43 -10.84 5.61
N ILE A 51 -3.61 -9.85 5.95
CA ILE A 51 -4.03 -8.47 6.21
C ILE A 51 -3.36 -7.52 5.21
N VAL A 52 -4.15 -6.66 4.56
CA VAL A 52 -3.65 -5.48 3.85
C VAL A 52 -3.85 -4.27 4.75
N ILE A 53 -2.75 -3.66 5.23
CA ILE A 53 -2.82 -2.43 6.03
C ILE A 53 -2.62 -1.19 5.16
N THR A 54 -3.61 -0.32 5.15
CA THR A 54 -3.60 0.93 4.37
C THR A 54 -3.54 2.14 5.29
N SER A 55 -2.50 2.96 5.12
CA SER A 55 -2.45 4.29 5.75
C SER A 55 -3.19 5.29 4.88
N VAL A 56 -4.38 5.73 5.31
CA VAL A 56 -5.19 6.72 4.58
C VAL A 56 -4.47 8.07 4.45
N ASN A 57 -3.70 8.46 5.47
CA ASN A 57 -2.93 9.70 5.44
C ASN A 57 -1.81 9.72 4.38
N ASN A 58 -1.34 8.55 3.96
CA ASN A 58 -0.25 8.43 2.99
C ASN A 58 -0.75 8.01 1.60
N GLU A 59 -1.96 7.45 1.52
CA GLU A 59 -2.51 6.92 0.27
C GLU A 59 -2.57 7.99 -0.82
N GLY A 60 -2.07 7.67 -2.01
CA GLY A 60 -2.02 8.57 -3.16
C GLY A 60 -0.95 9.68 -3.08
N LEU A 61 -0.36 9.95 -1.92
CA LEU A 61 0.55 11.09 -1.72
C LEU A 61 1.99 10.85 -2.18
N ARG A 62 2.38 9.59 -2.44
CA ARG A 62 3.75 9.21 -2.86
C ARG A 62 4.85 9.63 -1.86
N LYS A 63 4.52 9.81 -0.60
CA LYS A 63 5.45 10.23 0.46
C LYS A 63 6.13 9.09 1.21
N GLY A 64 5.82 7.86 0.86
CA GLY A 64 6.26 6.63 1.53
C GLY A 64 5.17 6.01 2.38
N PHE A 65 5.40 4.75 2.75
CA PHE A 65 4.50 4.00 3.62
C PHE A 65 4.54 4.52 5.06
N ASP A 66 3.49 4.31 5.82
CA ASP A 66 3.51 4.51 7.27
C ASP A 66 4.21 3.32 7.95
N ILE A 67 5.53 3.44 8.10
CA ILE A 67 6.38 2.39 8.67
C ILE A 67 5.99 2.11 10.12
N SER A 68 5.64 3.14 10.91
CA SER A 68 5.25 2.98 12.30
C SER A 68 3.97 2.16 12.46
N LEU A 69 2.93 2.48 11.70
CA LEU A 69 1.68 1.73 11.67
C LEU A 69 1.92 0.29 11.24
N THR A 70 2.58 0.13 10.09
CA THR A 70 2.84 -1.18 9.49
C THR A 70 3.62 -2.10 10.41
N LYS A 71 4.67 -1.58 11.05
CA LYS A 71 5.50 -2.33 12.00
C LYS A 71 4.69 -2.84 13.20
N LYS A 72 3.86 -1.97 13.79
CA LYS A 72 2.99 -2.35 14.91
C LYS A 72 2.03 -3.49 14.56
N ILE A 73 1.48 -3.50 13.35
CA ILE A 73 0.60 -4.57 12.89
C ILE A 73 1.40 -5.87 12.70
N VAL A 74 2.53 -5.82 11.97
CA VAL A 74 3.37 -6.99 11.71
C VAL A 74 3.86 -7.65 13.00
N GLU A 75 4.21 -6.86 14.02
CA GLU A 75 4.67 -7.38 15.32
C GLU A 75 3.52 -8.00 16.16
N LYS A 76 2.26 -7.72 15.81
CA LYS A 76 1.11 -8.16 16.61
C LYS A 76 0.43 -9.41 16.08
N VAL A 77 0.49 -9.67 14.78
CA VAL A 77 -0.17 -10.81 14.13
C VAL A 77 0.84 -11.81 13.60
N SER A 78 0.42 -13.08 13.44
CA SER A 78 1.23 -14.14 12.87
C SER A 78 0.96 -14.39 11.38
N ILE A 79 -0.17 -13.91 10.88
CA ILE A 79 -0.55 -14.01 9.46
C ILE A 79 0.20 -12.98 8.59
N PRO A 80 0.39 -13.24 7.30
CA PRO A 80 1.00 -12.33 6.36
C PRO A 80 0.39 -10.92 6.37
N VAL A 81 1.24 -9.89 6.31
CA VAL A 81 0.82 -8.50 6.23
C VAL A 81 1.37 -7.86 4.96
N ILE A 82 0.49 -7.22 4.20
CA ILE A 82 0.82 -6.42 3.02
C ILE A 82 0.72 -4.94 3.39
N ALA A 83 1.80 -4.18 3.18
CA ALA A 83 1.77 -2.72 3.33
C ALA A 83 1.15 -2.06 2.11
N HIS A 84 0.23 -1.13 2.31
CA HIS A 84 -0.43 -0.36 1.25
C HIS A 84 -0.53 1.12 1.60
N GLY A 85 -0.57 1.98 0.56
CA GLY A 85 -0.72 3.42 0.70
C GLY A 85 0.61 4.18 0.88
N GLY A 86 0.90 5.08 -0.06
CA GLY A 86 2.00 6.03 0.02
C GLY A 86 3.22 5.77 -0.85
N ALA A 87 3.33 4.63 -1.53
CA ALA A 87 4.47 4.34 -2.41
C ALA A 87 4.66 5.39 -3.51
N GLY A 88 5.87 5.90 -3.66
CA GLY A 88 6.25 6.89 -4.68
C GLY A 88 7.50 6.53 -5.48
N ASN A 89 8.39 5.69 -4.92
CA ASN A 89 9.62 5.23 -5.58
C ASN A 89 10.11 3.90 -5.01
N PRO A 90 11.04 3.20 -5.69
CA PRO A 90 11.55 1.90 -5.26
C PRO A 90 12.27 1.92 -3.91
N LYS A 91 12.90 3.05 -3.53
CA LYS A 91 13.57 3.18 -2.24
C LYS A 91 12.57 3.08 -1.09
N GLN A 92 11.42 3.74 -1.19
CA GLN A 92 10.37 3.67 -0.16
C GLN A 92 9.80 2.25 -0.01
N ILE A 93 9.74 1.47 -1.10
CA ILE A 93 9.36 0.05 -1.06
C ILE A 93 10.41 -0.76 -0.30
N TYR A 94 11.68 -0.54 -0.60
CA TYR A 94 12.79 -1.14 0.15
C TYR A 94 12.72 -0.79 1.64
N ASP A 95 12.50 0.48 1.96
CA ASP A 95 12.49 0.98 3.34
C ASP A 95 11.37 0.30 4.17
N VAL A 96 10.14 0.17 3.62
CA VAL A 96 9.07 -0.52 4.36
C VAL A 96 9.37 -2.00 4.56
N ILE A 97 9.85 -2.71 3.55
CA ILE A 97 10.23 -4.12 3.66
C ILE A 97 11.31 -4.31 4.74
N ARG A 98 12.34 -3.48 4.69
CA ARG A 98 13.51 -3.59 5.59
C ARG A 98 13.16 -3.32 7.05
N HIS A 99 12.32 -2.32 7.30
CA HIS A 99 12.03 -1.88 8.67
C HIS A 99 10.84 -2.58 9.31
N THR A 100 9.96 -3.23 8.53
CA THR A 100 8.73 -3.82 9.06
C THR A 100 8.63 -5.32 8.87
N LYS A 101 9.41 -5.90 7.96
CA LYS A 101 9.36 -7.33 7.60
C LYS A 101 8.00 -7.76 7.04
N VAL A 102 7.30 -6.89 6.34
CA VAL A 102 6.05 -7.24 5.65
C VAL A 102 6.25 -8.35 4.64
N SER A 103 5.22 -9.14 4.42
CA SER A 103 5.21 -10.24 3.43
C SER A 103 5.06 -9.74 1.99
N GLY A 104 4.48 -8.56 1.82
CA GLY A 104 4.27 -7.94 0.51
C GLY A 104 3.99 -6.45 0.57
N VAL A 105 3.94 -5.82 -0.61
CA VAL A 105 3.58 -4.40 -0.76
C VAL A 105 2.54 -4.24 -1.86
N GLY A 106 1.49 -3.47 -1.59
CA GLY A 106 0.47 -3.09 -2.55
C GLY A 106 0.83 -1.75 -3.21
N LEU A 107 0.84 -1.71 -4.53
CA LEU A 107 1.17 -0.52 -5.32
C LEU A 107 0.00 -0.18 -6.24
N ALA A 108 -0.53 1.04 -6.14
CA ALA A 108 -1.60 1.53 -7.00
C ALA A 108 -1.18 2.83 -7.73
N SER A 109 -1.28 3.98 -7.05
CA SER A 109 -1.06 5.30 -7.66
C SER A 109 0.32 5.47 -8.30
N MET A 110 1.36 4.89 -7.71
CA MET A 110 2.72 4.90 -8.26
C MET A 110 2.77 4.32 -9.67
N LEU A 111 2.22 3.12 -9.86
CA LEU A 111 2.21 2.44 -11.17
C LEU A 111 1.20 3.07 -12.13
N HIS A 112 0.02 3.44 -11.63
CA HIS A 112 -1.03 4.06 -12.42
C HIS A 112 -0.55 5.37 -13.07
N TYR A 113 0.02 6.28 -12.30
CA TYR A 113 0.50 7.55 -12.84
C TYR A 113 1.72 7.40 -13.74
N ASP A 114 2.58 6.42 -13.47
CA ASP A 114 3.71 6.15 -14.35
C ASP A 114 3.25 5.52 -15.68
N ALA A 115 2.20 4.68 -15.67
CA ALA A 115 1.59 4.12 -16.89
C ALA A 115 0.95 5.18 -17.77
N ILE A 116 0.31 6.21 -17.20
CA ILE A 116 -0.34 7.30 -17.95
C ILE A 116 0.65 8.04 -18.88
N LYS A 117 1.95 8.07 -18.52
CA LYS A 117 2.98 8.68 -19.36
C LYS A 117 3.15 8.01 -20.74
N PHE A 118 2.81 6.73 -20.81
CA PHE A 118 2.96 5.92 -22.03
C PHE A 118 1.68 5.88 -22.88
N LEU A 119 0.56 6.34 -22.33
CA LEU A 119 -0.66 6.41 -23.11
C LEU A 119 -0.56 7.51 -24.18
N PRO A 120 -0.98 7.22 -25.43
CA PRO A 120 -1.08 8.24 -26.45
C PRO A 120 -1.98 9.38 -25.93
N LYS A 121 -1.77 10.59 -26.47
CA LYS A 121 -2.65 11.73 -26.17
C LYS A 121 -4.06 11.40 -26.68
N VAL A 122 -4.89 10.86 -25.82
CA VAL A 122 -6.29 10.61 -26.14
C VAL A 122 -7.01 11.96 -26.10
N LYS A 123 -7.58 12.36 -27.23
CA LYS A 123 -8.37 13.60 -27.37
C LYS A 123 -9.75 13.52 -26.66
N THR A 124 -9.92 12.66 -25.68
CA THR A 124 -11.19 12.55 -24.96
C THR A 124 -11.20 13.51 -23.76
N LYS A 125 -12.24 14.32 -23.68
CA LYS A 125 -12.52 15.20 -22.51
C LYS A 125 -13.17 14.44 -21.34
N ILE A 126 -13.02 13.12 -21.27
CA ILE A 126 -13.63 12.28 -20.24
C ILE A 126 -12.67 12.21 -19.05
N GLY A 127 -13.16 12.57 -17.87
CA GLY A 127 -12.40 12.55 -16.61
C GLY A 127 -11.64 13.85 -16.32
N ASN A 128 -10.85 13.84 -15.24
CA ASN A 128 -10.07 15.02 -14.82
C ASN A 128 -8.75 15.12 -15.58
N THR A 129 -8.83 15.53 -16.85
CA THR A 129 -7.68 15.67 -17.76
C THR A 129 -6.66 16.70 -17.28
N THR A 130 -7.10 17.79 -16.67
CA THR A 130 -6.24 18.84 -16.09
C THR A 130 -5.36 18.29 -14.98
N PHE A 131 -5.94 17.47 -14.09
CA PHE A 131 -5.17 16.79 -13.03
C PHE A 131 -4.13 15.85 -13.63
N LEU A 132 -4.50 15.02 -14.61
CA LEU A 132 -3.59 14.09 -15.29
C LEU A 132 -2.44 14.79 -15.98
N GLU A 133 -2.67 15.92 -16.63
CA GLU A 133 -1.63 16.73 -17.27
C GLU A 133 -0.67 17.33 -16.22
N SER A 134 -1.20 17.81 -15.10
CA SER A 134 -0.39 18.31 -13.99
C SER A 134 0.50 17.22 -13.39
N VAL A 135 -0.02 16.01 -13.25
CA VAL A 135 0.73 14.84 -12.78
C VAL A 135 1.82 14.46 -13.77
N LYS A 136 1.52 14.41 -15.09
CA LYS A 136 2.52 14.13 -16.14
C LYS A 136 3.72 15.07 -16.06
N LYS A 137 3.51 16.36 -15.81
CA LYS A 137 4.57 17.37 -15.70
C LYS A 137 5.43 17.20 -14.44
N ARG A 138 4.85 16.76 -13.33
CA ARG A 138 5.53 16.64 -12.03
C ARG A 138 6.37 15.37 -11.86
N LEU A 139 6.01 14.29 -12.56
CA LEU A 139 6.67 12.99 -12.41
C LEU A 139 7.92 12.91 -13.28
N LYS A 140 9.09 13.07 -12.66
CA LYS A 140 10.40 13.00 -13.35
C LYS A 140 10.86 11.55 -13.59
N GLU A 141 10.52 10.62 -12.72
CA GLU A 141 10.99 9.22 -12.76
C GLU A 141 9.92 8.29 -13.32
N LYS A 142 10.38 7.23 -14.00
CA LYS A 142 9.57 6.11 -14.44
C LYS A 142 9.81 4.94 -13.49
N ASN A 143 8.75 4.31 -13.01
CA ASN A 143 8.86 3.14 -12.14
C ASN A 143 8.03 1.99 -12.72
N THR A 144 8.63 1.19 -13.55
CA THR A 144 8.01 -0.07 -13.99
C THR A 144 8.21 -1.16 -12.95
N ILE A 145 7.35 -2.18 -12.95
CA ILE A 145 7.50 -3.35 -12.07
C ILE A 145 8.90 -3.98 -12.23
N LYS A 146 9.39 -4.08 -13.48
CA LYS A 146 10.73 -4.62 -13.77
C LYS A 146 11.84 -3.79 -13.10
N GLN A 147 11.76 -2.47 -13.17
CA GLN A 147 12.74 -1.58 -12.51
C GLN A 147 12.68 -1.67 -11.00
N ILE A 148 11.46 -1.73 -10.41
CA ILE A 148 11.27 -1.92 -8.97
C ILE A 148 11.90 -3.24 -8.53
N LYS A 149 11.60 -4.34 -9.22
CA LYS A 149 12.15 -5.66 -8.92
C LYS A 149 13.67 -5.69 -9.05
N SER A 150 14.23 -5.10 -10.12
CA SER A 150 15.69 -4.99 -10.32
C SER A 150 16.36 -4.22 -9.18
N PHE A 151 15.77 -3.09 -8.75
CA PHE A 151 16.27 -2.32 -7.63
C PHE A 151 16.26 -3.13 -6.33
N LEU A 152 15.17 -3.83 -6.02
CA LEU A 152 15.04 -4.64 -4.81
C LEU A 152 16.01 -5.83 -4.80
N LYS A 153 16.22 -6.49 -5.96
CA LYS A 153 17.23 -7.57 -6.10
C LYS A 153 18.63 -7.05 -5.79
N LYS A 154 19.03 -5.88 -6.31
CA LYS A 154 20.32 -5.24 -6.01
C LYS A 154 20.50 -4.91 -4.52
N LYS A 155 19.40 -4.81 -3.77
CA LYS A 155 19.37 -4.60 -2.32
C LYS A 155 19.20 -5.90 -1.52
N ASN A 156 19.42 -7.06 -2.15
CA ASN A 156 19.30 -8.40 -1.55
C ASN A 156 17.91 -8.70 -0.95
N ILE A 157 16.86 -8.12 -1.50
CA ILE A 157 15.49 -8.49 -1.16
C ILE A 157 15.06 -9.66 -2.05
N LYS A 158 14.64 -10.76 -1.40
CA LYS A 158 14.05 -11.90 -2.11
C LYS A 158 12.70 -11.48 -2.69
N ILE A 159 12.53 -11.61 -3.98
CA ILE A 159 11.30 -11.28 -4.69
C ILE A 159 10.93 -12.39 -5.67
N ARG A 160 9.63 -12.53 -5.92
CA ARG A 160 9.13 -13.49 -6.91
C ARG A 160 9.68 -13.17 -8.30
N ASN A 161 10.26 -14.17 -8.95
CA ASN A 161 10.72 -14.03 -10.33
C ASN A 161 9.52 -13.86 -11.29
N GLU A 162 9.78 -13.17 -12.40
CA GLU A 162 8.86 -13.21 -13.55
C GLU A 162 9.06 -14.56 -14.23
N LYS A 163 7.96 -15.23 -14.52
CA LYS A 163 7.95 -16.38 -15.42
C LYS A 163 8.02 -15.89 -16.85
#